data_a21f33ccb9a587d1c97bab1965a7d76b
#
_entry.id   a21f33ccb9a587d1c97bab1965a7d76b
#
_cell.length_a   1.000
_cell.length_b   1.000
_cell.length_c   1.000
_cell.angle_alpha   90.00
_cell.angle_beta   90.00
_cell.angle_gamma   90.00
#
_symmetry.space_group_name_H-M   'P 1'
#
loop_
_entity.id
_entity.type
_entity.pdbx_description
1 polymer ?
#
loop_
_entity_poly.entity_id
_entity_poly.type
_entity_poly.pdbx_seq_one_letter_code
_entity_poly.pdbx_strand_id
1 'polypeptide(L)'
;MTVIAANAGRYPVSAQCRILGVPRSTYYHMLANPPAPPAPDPIEPDVLGAFGASRGGYGARRLKVALARSGITASRRRICRILRQNGLSSAYSGRGPGTSRPAAPPDAANVLGRGFDGHRPRTHVAADLTYVRAGSRWCYVCLLVDLYNREIVGCSCGRRKDASLVKAAFSNVEFPLTGIEVFHSDRGAEFCNAEIDAILTAFGIDRSVSRPGNPHDNAVVESTNHILKRELVAGRRFASEEELRAALFDWVNWYNNFRIHSTLGYMSPVEFREAGLILS
;
A
#
# COMPACT_ATOMS: atom_id res chain seq x y z
N MET A 1 8.65 11.68 -37.15
CA MET A 1 9.48 10.85 -38.05
C MET A 1 8.82 9.50 -38.33
N THR A 2 8.47 8.71 -37.35
CA THR A 2 7.78 7.41 -37.49
C THR A 2 6.52 7.46 -38.35
N VAL A 3 5.74 8.54 -38.21
CA VAL A 3 4.51 8.75 -39.03
C VAL A 3 4.83 8.90 -40.51
N ILE A 4 5.89 9.65 -40.86
CA ILE A 4 6.27 9.84 -42.27
C ILE A 4 6.77 8.50 -42.85
N ALA A 5 7.60 7.78 -42.14
CA ALA A 5 8.11 6.49 -42.58
C ALA A 5 7.00 5.45 -42.77
N ALA A 6 6.06 5.38 -41.83
CA ALA A 6 4.92 4.45 -41.88
C ALA A 6 3.95 4.74 -43.06
N ASN A 7 3.93 5.98 -43.58
CA ASN A 7 3.06 6.39 -44.64
C ASN A 7 3.79 6.70 -45.97
N ALA A 8 5.10 6.45 -46.07
CA ALA A 8 5.93 6.79 -47.24
C ALA A 8 5.51 6.05 -48.52
N GLY A 9 4.95 4.85 -48.39
CA GLY A 9 4.41 4.08 -49.51
C GLY A 9 3.02 4.55 -49.97
N ARG A 10 2.31 5.34 -49.17
CA ARG A 10 0.95 5.77 -49.45
C ARG A 10 0.85 7.24 -49.89
N TYR A 11 1.74 8.10 -49.40
CA TYR A 11 1.78 9.52 -49.67
C TYR A 11 3.20 10.01 -49.96
N PRO A 12 3.40 10.97 -50.87
CA PRO A 12 4.72 11.52 -51.16
C PRO A 12 5.38 12.10 -49.89
N VAL A 13 6.60 11.69 -49.62
CA VAL A 13 7.38 12.16 -48.44
C VAL A 13 7.48 13.68 -48.38
N SER A 14 7.61 14.31 -49.57
CA SER A 14 7.67 15.78 -49.72
C SER A 14 6.40 16.47 -49.18
N ALA A 15 5.24 15.93 -49.48
CA ALA A 15 3.97 16.45 -49.00
C ALA A 15 3.81 16.25 -47.48
N GLN A 16 4.16 15.08 -46.99
CA GLN A 16 4.13 14.79 -45.56
C GLN A 16 5.08 15.70 -44.77
N CYS A 17 6.31 15.88 -45.24
CA CYS A 17 7.29 16.78 -44.62
C CYS A 17 6.77 18.24 -44.57
N ARG A 18 6.15 18.72 -45.61
CA ARG A 18 5.57 20.07 -45.68
C ARG A 18 4.41 20.24 -44.67
N ILE A 19 3.50 19.28 -44.62
CA ILE A 19 2.33 19.31 -43.71
C ILE A 19 2.77 19.27 -42.26
N LEU A 20 3.78 18.43 -41.93
CA LEU A 20 4.27 18.23 -40.56
C LEU A 20 5.36 19.24 -40.13
N GLY A 21 5.71 20.20 -41.02
CA GLY A 21 6.72 21.21 -40.72
C GLY A 21 8.15 20.64 -40.54
N VAL A 22 8.46 19.49 -41.15
CA VAL A 22 9.75 18.79 -40.98
C VAL A 22 10.57 18.98 -42.26
N PRO A 23 11.81 19.52 -42.19
CA PRO A 23 12.70 19.60 -43.36
C PRO A 23 12.95 18.20 -43.93
N ARG A 24 12.90 18.08 -45.27
CA ARG A 24 13.18 16.82 -45.98
C ARG A 24 14.60 16.29 -45.65
N SER A 25 15.57 17.18 -45.57
CA SER A 25 16.94 16.83 -45.21
C SER A 25 17.01 16.15 -43.83
N THR A 26 16.28 16.68 -42.85
CA THR A 26 16.18 16.10 -41.52
C THR A 26 15.55 14.72 -41.54
N TYR A 27 14.51 14.52 -42.36
CA TYR A 27 13.88 13.19 -42.49
C TYR A 27 14.87 12.16 -43.06
N TYR A 28 15.51 12.48 -44.19
CA TYR A 28 16.45 11.53 -44.83
C TYR A 28 17.73 11.34 -43.99
N HIS A 29 18.23 12.38 -43.30
CA HIS A 29 19.35 12.25 -42.38
C HIS A 29 19.02 11.28 -41.26
N MET A 30 17.85 11.37 -40.64
CA MET A 30 17.44 10.44 -39.56
C MET A 30 17.12 9.03 -40.06
N LEU A 31 16.73 8.90 -41.32
CA LEU A 31 16.52 7.59 -41.95
C LEU A 31 17.85 6.89 -42.20
N ALA A 32 18.85 7.64 -42.68
CA ALA A 32 20.19 7.14 -42.96
C ALA A 32 21.01 6.92 -41.65
N ASN A 33 20.73 7.71 -40.63
CA ASN A 33 21.41 7.66 -39.32
C ASN A 33 20.33 7.45 -38.22
N PRO A 34 19.75 6.26 -38.11
CA PRO A 34 18.81 5.99 -37.05
C PRO A 34 19.53 6.19 -35.70
N PRO A 35 18.90 6.88 -34.71
CA PRO A 35 19.51 7.05 -33.42
C PRO A 35 19.85 5.66 -32.84
N ALA A 36 21.08 5.48 -32.45
CA ALA A 36 21.52 4.26 -31.76
C ALA A 36 20.55 4.01 -30.56
N PRO A 37 20.15 2.77 -30.32
CA PRO A 37 19.39 2.46 -29.12
C PRO A 37 20.14 3.01 -27.92
N PRO A 38 19.46 3.69 -26.98
CA PRO A 38 20.11 4.24 -25.81
C PRO A 38 20.85 3.10 -25.08
N ALA A 39 22.12 3.34 -24.71
CA ALA A 39 22.87 2.38 -23.91
C ALA A 39 22.09 2.05 -22.63
N PRO A 40 22.13 0.80 -22.16
CA PRO A 40 21.51 0.42 -20.91
C PRO A 40 21.97 1.33 -19.79
N ASP A 41 21.01 1.78 -18.97
CA ASP A 41 21.36 2.66 -17.84
C ASP A 41 22.07 1.82 -16.76
N PRO A 42 23.31 2.22 -16.30
CA PRO A 42 24.07 1.41 -15.36
C PRO A 42 23.34 1.03 -14.07
N ILE A 43 22.38 1.85 -13.61
CA ILE A 43 21.61 1.56 -12.40
C ILE A 43 20.27 0.85 -12.69
N GLU A 44 20.03 0.47 -13.94
CA GLU A 44 18.76 -0.20 -14.32
C GLU A 44 18.52 -1.50 -13.53
N PRO A 45 19.50 -2.40 -13.38
CA PRO A 45 19.33 -3.62 -12.57
C PRO A 45 18.93 -3.32 -11.13
N ASP A 46 19.54 -2.30 -10.53
CA ASP A 46 19.23 -1.91 -9.15
C ASP A 46 17.82 -1.35 -9.00
N VAL A 47 17.38 -0.52 -9.97
CA VAL A 47 16.01 0.01 -9.99
C VAL A 47 15.00 -1.10 -10.14
N LEU A 48 15.24 -2.07 -11.04
CA LEU A 48 14.38 -3.21 -11.25
C LEU A 48 14.36 -4.14 -10.03
N GLY A 49 15.51 -4.38 -9.41
CA GLY A 49 15.64 -5.14 -8.17
C GLY A 49 14.85 -4.50 -7.03
N ALA A 50 15.03 -3.19 -6.80
CA ALA A 50 14.29 -2.45 -5.78
C ALA A 50 12.78 -2.41 -6.05
N PHE A 51 12.38 -2.31 -7.32
CA PHE A 51 10.96 -2.37 -7.71
C PHE A 51 10.37 -3.77 -7.44
N GLY A 52 11.09 -4.83 -7.79
CA GLY A 52 10.70 -6.22 -7.50
C GLY A 52 10.58 -6.49 -5.99
N ALA A 53 11.57 -6.08 -5.20
CA ALA A 53 11.58 -6.21 -3.75
C ALA A 53 10.40 -5.46 -3.09
N SER A 54 9.94 -4.38 -3.71
CA SER A 54 8.74 -3.63 -3.29
C SER A 54 7.42 -4.30 -3.72
N ARG A 55 7.46 -5.49 -4.30
CA ARG A 55 6.29 -6.19 -4.87
C ARG A 55 5.51 -5.32 -5.88
N GLY A 56 6.22 -4.45 -6.62
CA GLY A 56 5.62 -3.49 -7.55
C GLY A 56 4.90 -2.32 -6.89
N GLY A 57 4.96 -2.19 -5.58
CA GLY A 57 4.25 -1.15 -4.82
C GLY A 57 4.92 0.24 -4.86
N TYR A 58 6.24 0.31 -5.02
CA TYR A 58 6.94 1.59 -4.91
C TYR A 58 6.89 2.42 -6.19
N GLY A 59 6.48 3.67 -6.03
CA GLY A 59 6.71 4.70 -7.03
C GLY A 59 8.09 5.33 -6.89
N ALA A 60 8.48 6.20 -7.84
CA ALA A 60 9.82 6.80 -7.91
C ALA A 60 10.30 7.50 -6.63
N ARG A 61 9.40 7.99 -5.76
CA ARG A 61 9.79 8.60 -4.48
C ARG A 61 10.34 7.56 -3.51
N ARG A 62 9.63 6.44 -3.30
CA ARG A 62 10.07 5.35 -2.42
C ARG A 62 11.28 4.62 -3.01
N LEU A 63 11.30 4.38 -4.33
CA LEU A 63 12.45 3.77 -5.01
C LEU A 63 13.71 4.61 -4.85
N LYS A 64 13.62 5.94 -4.94
CA LYS A 64 14.77 6.83 -4.69
C LYS A 64 15.35 6.61 -3.29
N VAL A 65 14.50 6.47 -2.28
CA VAL A 65 14.95 6.24 -0.91
C VAL A 65 15.52 4.83 -0.74
N ALA A 66 14.86 3.82 -1.30
CA ALA A 66 15.35 2.43 -1.26
C ALA A 66 16.75 2.30 -1.90
N LEU A 67 16.94 2.91 -3.07
CA LEU A 67 18.25 2.95 -3.74
C LEU A 67 19.29 3.69 -2.92
N ALA A 68 18.95 4.82 -2.32
CA ALA A 68 19.88 5.59 -1.47
C ALA A 68 20.34 4.78 -0.26
N ARG A 69 19.50 3.92 0.33
CA ARG A 69 19.88 2.99 1.40
C ARG A 69 20.91 1.96 0.95
N SER A 70 20.94 1.62 -0.34
CA SER A 70 21.94 0.74 -0.97
C SER A 70 23.14 1.53 -1.55
N GLY A 71 23.28 2.82 -1.19
CA GLY A 71 24.40 3.66 -1.68
C GLY A 71 24.21 4.21 -3.10
N ILE A 72 23.07 4.00 -3.74
CA ILE A 72 22.81 4.39 -5.13
C ILE A 72 22.05 5.71 -5.18
N THR A 73 22.69 6.75 -5.72
CA THR A 73 22.03 8.05 -5.93
C THR A 73 21.37 8.14 -7.30
N ALA A 74 20.08 8.36 -7.34
CA ALA A 74 19.32 8.49 -8.58
C ALA A 74 18.28 9.60 -8.50
N SER A 75 18.08 10.33 -9.60
CA SER A 75 16.97 11.28 -9.69
C SER A 75 15.65 10.57 -9.97
N ARG A 76 14.53 11.13 -9.49
CA ARG A 76 13.20 10.59 -9.78
C ARG A 76 12.90 10.48 -11.27
N ARG A 77 13.42 11.44 -12.09
CA ARG A 77 13.25 11.40 -13.54
C ARG A 77 13.95 10.19 -14.15
N ARG A 78 15.16 9.87 -13.69
CA ARG A 78 15.96 8.71 -14.13
C ARG A 78 15.22 7.41 -13.79
N ILE A 79 14.74 7.27 -12.55
CA ILE A 79 13.95 6.11 -12.10
C ILE A 79 12.68 5.96 -12.94
N CYS A 80 11.91 7.05 -13.14
CA CYS A 80 10.69 7.00 -13.97
C CYS A 80 10.97 6.62 -15.43
N ARG A 81 12.11 7.04 -15.99
CA ARG A 81 12.51 6.67 -17.35
C ARG A 81 12.77 5.17 -17.43
N ILE A 82 13.58 4.63 -16.50
CA ILE A 82 13.89 3.20 -16.44
C ILE A 82 12.62 2.36 -16.30
N LEU A 83 11.75 2.68 -15.34
CA LEU A 83 10.48 1.96 -15.18
C LEU A 83 9.64 1.98 -16.45
N ARG A 84 9.52 3.14 -17.12
CA ARG A 84 8.74 3.27 -18.35
C ARG A 84 9.34 2.45 -19.50
N GLN A 85 10.66 2.45 -19.64
CA GLN A 85 11.37 1.66 -20.67
C GLN A 85 11.13 0.16 -20.49
N ASN A 86 10.97 -0.29 -19.24
CA ASN A 86 10.66 -1.67 -18.91
C ASN A 86 9.15 -1.97 -18.80
N GLY A 87 8.28 -1.04 -19.19
CA GLY A 87 6.83 -1.23 -19.12
C GLY A 87 6.27 -1.35 -17.70
N LEU A 88 7.03 -0.92 -16.68
CA LEU A 88 6.67 -1.04 -15.28
C LEU A 88 5.98 0.21 -14.75
N SER A 89 4.95 0.01 -13.95
CA SER A 89 4.25 1.07 -13.24
C SER A 89 3.91 0.62 -11.81
N SER A 90 4.01 1.54 -10.85
CA SER A 90 3.62 1.26 -9.47
C SER A 90 2.14 0.89 -9.37
N ALA A 91 1.80 -0.01 -8.46
CA ALA A 91 0.41 -0.34 -8.11
C ALA A 91 -0.46 0.91 -7.77
N TYR A 92 0.18 2.03 -7.46
CA TYR A 92 -0.47 3.32 -7.17
C TYR A 92 -0.58 4.26 -8.37
N SER A 93 -0.09 3.88 -9.56
CA SER A 93 -0.10 4.74 -10.76
C SER A 93 -1.45 4.74 -11.50
N GLY A 94 -2.34 3.77 -11.25
CA GLY A 94 -3.68 3.73 -11.80
C GLY A 94 -4.61 4.73 -11.10
N ARG A 95 -5.48 5.43 -11.83
CA ARG A 95 -6.64 6.10 -11.25
C ARG A 95 -7.55 5.03 -10.65
N GLY A 96 -7.49 4.83 -9.33
CA GLY A 96 -8.56 4.18 -8.62
C GLY A 96 -9.85 5.00 -8.76
N PRO A 97 -11.05 4.40 -8.68
CA PRO A 97 -12.28 5.17 -8.64
C PRO A 97 -12.13 6.23 -7.55
N GLY A 98 -12.28 7.50 -7.93
CA GLY A 98 -12.22 8.61 -7.01
C GLY A 98 -13.36 8.48 -6.02
N THR A 99 -13.07 8.13 -4.79
CA THR A 99 -14.00 8.30 -3.69
C THR A 99 -14.02 9.78 -3.37
N SER A 100 -15.03 10.50 -3.86
CA SER A 100 -15.39 11.80 -3.33
C SER A 100 -15.79 11.59 -1.86
N ARG A 101 -15.00 12.14 -0.93
CA ARG A 101 -15.32 12.15 0.50
C ARG A 101 -16.39 13.22 0.75
N PRO A 102 -17.54 12.86 1.32
CA PRO A 102 -18.43 13.85 1.90
C PRO A 102 -17.74 14.46 3.13
N ALA A 103 -17.88 15.79 3.31
CA ALA A 103 -17.46 16.47 4.52
C ALA A 103 -18.31 15.97 5.70
N ALA A 104 -17.65 15.59 6.80
CA ALA A 104 -18.32 15.12 8.00
C ALA A 104 -18.83 16.29 8.85
N PRO A 105 -20.05 16.19 9.45
CA PRO A 105 -20.55 17.18 10.41
C PRO A 105 -19.77 17.09 11.73
N PRO A 106 -19.67 18.23 12.49
CA PRO A 106 -18.99 18.25 13.79
C PRO A 106 -19.87 17.63 14.89
N ASP A 107 -19.21 17.09 15.91
CA ASP A 107 -19.68 16.64 17.21
C ASP A 107 -20.18 15.20 17.39
N ALA A 108 -19.31 14.44 18.08
CA ALA A 108 -19.61 13.49 19.18
C ALA A 108 -18.27 12.96 19.76
N ALA A 109 -18.17 12.81 21.09
CA ALA A 109 -16.94 12.52 21.81
C ALA A 109 -16.32 11.17 21.41
N ASN A 110 -15.12 11.21 20.82
CA ASN A 110 -14.26 10.09 20.55
C ASN A 110 -13.19 10.04 21.65
N VAL A 111 -13.03 8.90 22.33
CA VAL A 111 -12.08 8.76 23.44
C VAL A 111 -10.63 8.96 22.97
N LEU A 112 -10.32 8.57 21.71
CA LEU A 112 -9.02 8.84 21.08
C LEU A 112 -8.87 10.29 20.57
N GLY A 113 -9.97 11.07 20.49
CA GLY A 113 -9.92 12.47 20.08
C GLY A 113 -9.25 12.72 18.71
N ARG A 114 -9.14 11.71 17.84
CA ARG A 114 -8.30 11.65 16.63
C ARG A 114 -6.80 11.78 16.91
N GLY A 115 -6.35 11.61 18.14
CA GLY A 115 -4.96 11.48 18.49
C GLY A 115 -4.45 10.09 18.08
N PHE A 116 -4.17 9.89 16.78
CA PHE A 116 -3.61 8.62 16.29
C PHE A 116 -2.10 8.55 16.40
N ASP A 117 -1.46 9.60 16.88
CA ASP A 117 -0.02 9.75 17.00
C ASP A 117 0.38 10.02 18.45
N GLY A 118 1.64 9.82 18.80
CA GLY A 118 2.17 10.10 20.14
C GLY A 118 1.94 8.98 21.17
N HIS A 119 1.36 7.86 20.80
CA HIS A 119 1.19 6.72 21.70
C HIS A 119 2.50 5.97 21.96
N ARG A 120 2.55 5.20 23.04
CA ARG A 120 3.64 4.24 23.28
C ARG A 120 3.45 3.00 22.39
N PRO A 121 4.55 2.29 22.04
CA PRO A 121 4.45 1.07 21.26
C PRO A 121 3.52 0.04 21.89
N ARG A 122 2.66 -0.58 21.08
CA ARG A 122 1.81 -1.71 21.47
C ARG A 122 0.76 -1.40 22.55
N THR A 123 0.46 -0.11 22.78
CA THR A 123 -0.54 0.29 23.77
C THR A 123 -1.90 0.60 23.17
N HIS A 124 -1.95 1.12 21.97
CA HIS A 124 -3.20 1.53 21.31
C HIS A 124 -3.34 0.79 19.99
N VAL A 125 -4.28 -0.14 19.93
CA VAL A 125 -4.51 -1.00 18.78
C VAL A 125 -5.85 -0.68 18.16
N ALA A 126 -5.86 -0.45 16.85
CA ALA A 126 -7.08 -0.26 16.08
C ALA A 126 -7.37 -1.48 15.19
N ALA A 127 -8.65 -1.83 15.05
CA ALA A 127 -9.10 -2.96 14.27
C ALA A 127 -10.13 -2.57 13.20
N ASP A 128 -10.08 -3.26 12.08
CA ASP A 128 -11.10 -3.18 11.03
C ASP A 128 -11.12 -4.47 10.21
N LEU A 129 -12.26 -4.73 9.57
CA LEU A 129 -12.42 -5.86 8.66
C LEU A 129 -12.50 -5.40 7.21
N THR A 130 -11.84 -6.16 6.37
CA THR A 130 -12.04 -6.04 4.92
C THR A 130 -12.41 -7.39 4.32
N TYR A 131 -12.88 -7.41 3.09
CA TYR A 131 -13.27 -8.63 2.39
C TYR A 131 -12.45 -8.82 1.11
N VAL A 132 -12.14 -10.08 0.82
CA VAL A 132 -11.37 -10.53 -0.34
C VAL A 132 -12.04 -11.76 -0.93
N ARG A 133 -12.09 -11.86 -2.25
CA ARG A 133 -12.64 -13.04 -2.92
C ARG A 133 -11.57 -14.15 -3.00
N ALA A 134 -11.92 -15.34 -2.49
CA ALA A 134 -11.10 -16.53 -2.59
C ALA A 134 -11.95 -17.68 -3.16
N GLY A 135 -11.57 -18.19 -4.32
CA GLY A 135 -12.40 -19.08 -5.12
C GLY A 135 -13.73 -18.43 -5.52
N SER A 136 -14.82 -19.13 -5.27
CA SER A 136 -16.18 -18.65 -5.53
C SER A 136 -16.81 -17.86 -4.37
N ARG A 137 -16.15 -17.75 -3.21
CA ARG A 137 -16.69 -17.20 -1.97
C ARG A 137 -15.94 -15.96 -1.50
N TRP A 138 -16.62 -15.16 -0.67
CA TRP A 138 -16.00 -14.07 0.07
C TRP A 138 -15.33 -14.61 1.33
N CYS A 139 -14.14 -14.09 1.61
CA CYS A 139 -13.42 -14.24 2.86
C CYS A 139 -13.26 -12.87 3.49
N TYR A 140 -13.24 -12.82 4.80
CA TYR A 140 -13.02 -11.62 5.59
C TYR A 140 -11.61 -11.65 6.17
N VAL A 141 -10.97 -10.51 6.19
CA VAL A 141 -9.64 -10.31 6.78
C VAL A 141 -9.79 -9.31 7.91
N CYS A 142 -9.35 -9.66 9.09
CA CYS A 142 -9.24 -8.78 10.25
C CYS A 142 -7.79 -8.37 10.42
N LEU A 143 -7.53 -7.07 10.56
CA LEU A 143 -6.23 -6.53 10.91
C LEU A 143 -6.30 -5.83 12.25
N LEU A 144 -5.31 -6.06 13.11
CA LEU A 144 -5.03 -5.30 14.32
C LEU A 144 -3.77 -4.47 14.06
N VAL A 145 -3.90 -3.15 14.14
CA VAL A 145 -2.82 -2.20 13.77
C VAL A 145 -2.45 -1.37 14.98
N ASP A 146 -1.18 -1.38 15.33
CA ASP A 146 -0.62 -0.49 16.36
C ASP A 146 -0.63 0.96 15.87
N LEU A 147 -1.27 1.84 16.60
CA LEU A 147 -1.37 3.26 16.26
C LEU A 147 -0.04 3.99 16.43
N TYR A 148 0.90 3.45 17.19
CA TYR A 148 2.22 4.02 17.36
C TYR A 148 3.03 4.07 16.05
N ASN A 149 3.17 2.95 15.36
CA ASN A 149 4.05 2.81 14.18
C ASN A 149 3.37 2.19 12.96
N ARG A 150 2.07 1.96 13.00
CA ARG A 150 1.30 1.32 11.91
C ARG A 150 1.66 -0.16 11.70
N GLU A 151 2.33 -0.81 12.66
CA GLU A 151 2.64 -2.23 12.64
C GLU A 151 1.35 -3.05 12.69
N ILE A 152 1.21 -4.06 11.85
CA ILE A 152 0.12 -5.00 11.92
C ILE A 152 0.50 -6.04 12.98
N VAL A 153 -0.04 -5.90 14.18
CA VAL A 153 0.30 -6.71 15.34
C VAL A 153 -0.50 -8.00 15.46
N GLY A 154 -1.60 -8.10 14.72
CA GLY A 154 -2.40 -9.31 14.63
C GLY A 154 -3.20 -9.32 13.34
N CYS A 155 -3.41 -10.49 12.77
CA CYS A 155 -4.26 -10.63 11.59
C CYS A 155 -4.93 -12.01 11.56
N SER A 156 -6.07 -12.07 10.89
CA SER A 156 -6.77 -13.33 10.64
C SER A 156 -7.52 -13.28 9.31
N CYS A 157 -7.86 -14.46 8.81
CA CYS A 157 -8.66 -14.63 7.58
C CYS A 157 -9.64 -15.77 7.79
N GLY A 158 -10.89 -15.58 7.37
CA GLY A 158 -11.94 -16.60 7.49
C GLY A 158 -13.18 -16.27 6.68
N ARG A 159 -14.12 -17.22 6.61
CA ARG A 159 -15.35 -17.11 5.80
C ARG A 159 -16.49 -16.42 6.51
N ARG A 160 -16.41 -16.20 7.79
CA ARG A 160 -17.46 -15.59 8.59
C ARG A 160 -16.98 -14.26 9.16
N LYS A 161 -17.87 -13.27 9.13
CA LYS A 161 -17.69 -11.97 9.74
C LYS A 161 -18.29 -12.04 11.15
N ASP A 162 -17.55 -12.61 12.10
CA ASP A 162 -18.00 -12.82 13.47
C ASP A 162 -16.87 -12.64 14.50
N ALA A 163 -17.21 -12.74 15.80
CA ALA A 163 -16.26 -12.62 16.89
C ALA A 163 -15.10 -13.61 16.80
N SER A 164 -15.31 -14.80 16.24
CA SER A 164 -14.26 -15.82 16.13
C SER A 164 -13.13 -15.37 15.23
N LEU A 165 -13.42 -14.59 14.17
CA LEU A 165 -12.40 -13.99 13.31
C LEU A 165 -11.54 -12.97 14.07
N VAL A 166 -12.18 -12.12 14.88
CA VAL A 166 -11.48 -11.12 15.70
C VAL A 166 -10.63 -11.80 16.80
N LYS A 167 -11.17 -12.82 17.45
CA LYS A 167 -10.41 -13.63 18.43
C LYS A 167 -9.18 -14.28 17.81
N ALA A 168 -9.32 -14.83 16.60
CA ALA A 168 -8.18 -15.40 15.87
C ALA A 168 -7.10 -14.34 15.56
N ALA A 169 -7.49 -13.09 15.29
CA ALA A 169 -6.52 -12.01 15.11
C ALA A 169 -5.79 -11.67 16.43
N PHE A 170 -6.48 -11.64 17.58
CA PHE A 170 -5.86 -11.47 18.89
C PHE A 170 -4.91 -12.63 19.24
N SER A 171 -5.28 -13.88 18.90
CA SER A 171 -4.44 -15.05 19.14
C SER A 171 -3.12 -15.05 18.37
N ASN A 172 -3.01 -14.24 17.32
CA ASN A 172 -1.81 -14.06 16.51
C ASN A 172 -0.95 -12.86 16.97
N VAL A 173 -1.30 -12.20 18.08
CA VAL A 173 -0.47 -11.14 18.66
C VAL A 173 0.69 -11.78 19.43
N GLU A 174 1.92 -11.40 19.07
CA GLU A 174 3.16 -12.03 19.59
C GLU A 174 3.70 -11.40 20.88
N PHE A 175 2.96 -10.49 21.50
CA PHE A 175 3.33 -9.87 22.78
C PHE A 175 2.18 -9.99 23.79
N PRO A 176 2.44 -9.82 25.10
CA PRO A 176 1.39 -9.92 26.11
C PRO A 176 0.25 -8.92 25.88
N LEU A 177 -0.99 -9.40 25.78
CA LEU A 177 -2.17 -8.56 25.56
C LEU A 177 -2.40 -7.55 26.69
N THR A 178 -1.88 -7.82 27.90
CA THR A 178 -1.87 -6.88 29.04
C THR A 178 -1.08 -5.58 28.76
N GLY A 179 -0.27 -5.55 27.70
CA GLY A 179 0.41 -4.33 27.24
C GLY A 179 -0.49 -3.38 26.47
N ILE A 180 -1.62 -3.87 25.94
CA ILE A 180 -2.60 -3.07 25.23
C ILE A 180 -3.46 -2.31 26.24
N GLU A 181 -3.52 -0.99 26.13
CA GLU A 181 -4.33 -0.13 26.97
C GLU A 181 -5.69 0.15 26.33
N VAL A 182 -5.70 0.37 25.01
CA VAL A 182 -6.91 0.72 24.25
C VAL A 182 -7.06 -0.13 23.00
N PHE A 183 -8.24 -0.71 22.84
CA PHE A 183 -8.68 -1.36 21.61
C PHE A 183 -9.76 -0.54 20.93
N HIS A 184 -9.45 -0.01 19.74
CA HIS A 184 -10.34 0.81 18.93
C HIS A 184 -10.91 0.03 17.74
N SER A 185 -12.21 0.14 17.51
CA SER A 185 -12.87 -0.46 16.34
C SER A 185 -14.06 0.39 15.86
N ASP A 186 -14.65 -0.02 14.75
CA ASP A 186 -16.01 0.42 14.43
C ASP A 186 -17.05 -0.27 15.34
N ARG A 187 -18.35 0.02 15.10
CA ARG A 187 -19.48 -0.55 15.86
C ARG A 187 -19.97 -1.89 15.28
N GLY A 188 -19.18 -2.56 14.48
CA GLY A 188 -19.53 -3.86 13.92
C GLY A 188 -19.83 -4.90 15.00
N ALA A 189 -20.86 -5.72 14.80
CA ALA A 189 -21.24 -6.77 15.74
C ALA A 189 -20.12 -7.79 15.97
N GLU A 190 -19.21 -7.94 15.03
CA GLU A 190 -18.00 -8.74 15.15
C GLU A 190 -17.03 -8.24 16.21
N PHE A 191 -17.00 -6.92 16.49
CA PHE A 191 -16.19 -6.29 17.53
C PHE A 191 -16.97 -6.04 18.81
N CYS A 192 -18.25 -5.64 18.70
CA CYS A 192 -19.09 -5.24 19.82
C CYS A 192 -19.99 -6.41 20.24
N ASN A 193 -19.45 -7.34 21.02
CA ASN A 193 -20.17 -8.52 21.52
C ASN A 193 -19.51 -9.05 22.81
N ALA A 194 -20.23 -9.91 23.54
CA ALA A 194 -19.80 -10.44 24.83
C ALA A 194 -18.48 -11.23 24.78
N GLU A 195 -18.15 -11.89 23.67
CA GLU A 195 -16.93 -12.67 23.54
C GLU A 195 -15.69 -11.75 23.47
N ILE A 196 -15.79 -10.64 22.77
CA ILE A 196 -14.71 -9.64 22.70
C ILE A 196 -14.66 -8.85 24.00
N ASP A 197 -15.81 -8.51 24.61
CA ASP A 197 -15.84 -7.85 25.92
C ASP A 197 -15.14 -8.70 27.00
N ALA A 198 -15.32 -10.01 26.98
CA ALA A 198 -14.64 -10.92 27.88
C ALA A 198 -13.09 -10.88 27.72
N ILE A 199 -12.61 -10.82 26.48
CA ILE A 199 -11.16 -10.67 26.22
C ILE A 199 -10.66 -9.33 26.75
N LEU A 200 -11.32 -8.23 26.40
CA LEU A 200 -10.89 -6.89 26.81
C LEU A 200 -10.86 -6.78 28.34
N THR A 201 -11.90 -7.29 29.01
CA THR A 201 -11.98 -7.31 30.47
C THR A 201 -10.87 -8.18 31.10
N ALA A 202 -10.63 -9.37 30.54
CA ALA A 202 -9.62 -10.29 31.08
C ALA A 202 -8.19 -9.73 31.03
N PHE A 203 -7.90 -8.88 30.03
CA PHE A 203 -6.58 -8.27 29.86
C PHE A 203 -6.52 -6.79 30.29
N GLY A 204 -7.60 -6.23 30.82
CA GLY A 204 -7.66 -4.84 31.28
C GLY A 204 -7.56 -3.81 30.15
N ILE A 205 -8.12 -4.13 28.98
CA ILE A 205 -8.06 -3.29 27.78
C ILE A 205 -9.31 -2.42 27.69
N ASP A 206 -9.14 -1.11 27.57
CA ASP A 206 -10.24 -0.18 27.41
C ASP A 206 -10.79 -0.23 25.97
N ARG A 207 -12.13 -0.31 25.86
CA ARG A 207 -12.81 -0.25 24.57
C ARG A 207 -12.97 1.18 24.09
N SER A 208 -12.56 1.44 22.87
CA SER A 208 -12.87 2.68 22.14
C SER A 208 -13.63 2.34 20.87
N VAL A 209 -14.68 3.10 20.54
CA VAL A 209 -15.53 2.83 19.39
C VAL A 209 -15.71 4.09 18.55
N SER A 210 -15.56 3.94 17.23
CA SER A 210 -15.82 5.02 16.27
C SER A 210 -17.23 5.57 16.40
N ARG A 211 -17.39 6.88 16.21
CA ARG A 211 -18.70 7.53 16.19
C ARG A 211 -19.54 7.05 15.01
N PRO A 212 -20.87 6.96 15.13
CA PRO A 212 -21.73 6.59 14.03
C PRO A 212 -21.51 7.49 12.80
N GLY A 213 -21.27 6.88 11.64
CA GLY A 213 -21.13 7.60 10.37
C GLY A 213 -19.84 8.44 10.21
N ASN A 214 -18.84 8.29 11.09
CA ASN A 214 -17.59 9.03 10.99
C ASN A 214 -16.39 8.12 10.63
N PRO A 215 -16.07 7.95 9.33
CA PRO A 215 -14.96 7.11 8.89
C PRO A 215 -13.59 7.64 9.34
N HIS A 216 -13.48 8.91 9.69
CA HIS A 216 -12.21 9.49 10.14
C HIS A 216 -11.74 8.97 11.49
N ASP A 217 -12.64 8.37 12.27
CA ASP A 217 -12.31 7.85 13.59
C ASP A 217 -11.50 6.53 13.54
N ASN A 218 -11.48 5.83 12.37
CA ASN A 218 -10.70 4.62 12.13
C ASN A 218 -9.75 4.71 10.92
N ALA A 219 -9.35 5.95 10.55
CA ALA A 219 -8.64 6.25 9.31
C ALA A 219 -7.31 5.50 9.15
N VAL A 220 -6.62 5.16 10.23
CA VAL A 220 -5.32 4.46 10.20
C VAL A 220 -5.51 3.04 9.66
N VAL A 221 -6.43 2.29 10.24
CA VAL A 221 -6.67 0.90 9.83
C VAL A 221 -7.38 0.83 8.48
N GLU A 222 -8.29 1.76 8.18
CA GLU A 222 -8.88 1.89 6.83
C GLU A 222 -7.80 2.13 5.77
N SER A 223 -6.83 3.01 6.06
CA SER A 223 -5.68 3.24 5.18
C SER A 223 -4.84 1.96 5.00
N THR A 224 -4.64 1.19 6.06
CA THR A 224 -3.92 -0.09 6.00
C THR A 224 -4.68 -1.12 5.16
N ASN A 225 -5.99 -1.21 5.30
CA ASN A 225 -6.85 -2.04 4.45
C ASN A 225 -6.80 -1.61 2.97
N HIS A 226 -6.72 -0.32 2.69
CA HIS A 226 -6.50 0.19 1.33
C HIS A 226 -5.15 -0.26 0.75
N ILE A 227 -4.10 -0.24 1.55
CA ILE A 227 -2.77 -0.71 1.15
C ILE A 227 -2.82 -2.21 0.87
N LEU A 228 -3.40 -3.01 1.77
CA LEU A 228 -3.61 -4.45 1.57
C LEU A 228 -4.33 -4.74 0.26
N LYS A 229 -5.45 -4.08 0.00
CA LYS A 229 -6.21 -4.28 -1.25
C LYS A 229 -5.39 -3.95 -2.50
N ARG A 230 -4.56 -2.91 -2.46
CA ARG A 230 -3.71 -2.53 -3.60
C ARG A 230 -2.49 -3.41 -3.80
N GLU A 231 -1.84 -3.83 -2.73
CA GLU A 231 -0.55 -4.50 -2.80
C GLU A 231 -0.67 -6.03 -2.76
N LEU A 232 -1.68 -6.56 -2.05
CA LEU A 232 -1.91 -8.00 -1.96
C LEU A 232 -3.00 -8.49 -2.91
N VAL A 233 -4.12 -7.75 -3.04
CA VAL A 233 -5.33 -8.26 -3.68
C VAL A 233 -5.44 -7.84 -5.15
N ALA A 234 -5.03 -6.61 -5.50
CA ALA A 234 -5.19 -6.09 -6.85
C ALA A 234 -4.42 -6.94 -7.87
N GLY A 235 -5.12 -7.43 -8.89
CA GLY A 235 -4.55 -8.26 -9.95
C GLY A 235 -4.28 -9.71 -9.56
N ARG A 236 -4.57 -10.14 -8.32
CA ARG A 236 -4.45 -11.54 -7.88
C ARG A 236 -5.81 -12.21 -7.77
N ARG A 237 -5.81 -13.52 -8.01
CA ARG A 237 -6.95 -14.40 -7.74
C ARG A 237 -6.46 -15.49 -6.79
N PHE A 238 -7.14 -15.64 -5.68
CA PHE A 238 -6.87 -16.70 -4.70
C PHE A 238 -7.81 -17.87 -4.99
N ALA A 239 -7.27 -19.07 -5.13
CA ALA A 239 -8.05 -20.27 -5.41
C ALA A 239 -8.81 -20.74 -4.16
N SER A 240 -8.23 -20.53 -2.96
CA SER A 240 -8.81 -20.98 -1.69
C SER A 240 -8.56 -19.97 -0.57
N GLU A 241 -9.23 -20.18 0.58
CA GLU A 241 -8.99 -19.44 1.82
C GLU A 241 -7.57 -19.66 2.34
N GLU A 242 -7.06 -20.89 2.23
CA GLU A 242 -5.71 -21.25 2.68
C GLU A 242 -4.64 -20.49 1.90
N GLU A 243 -4.81 -20.37 0.58
CA GLU A 243 -3.92 -19.56 -0.27
C GLU A 243 -3.97 -18.08 0.13
N LEU A 244 -5.18 -17.53 0.35
CA LEU A 244 -5.34 -16.16 0.82
C LEU A 244 -4.66 -15.96 2.18
N ARG A 245 -4.85 -16.91 3.11
CA ARG A 245 -4.25 -16.86 4.45
C ARG A 245 -2.73 -16.86 4.39
N ALA A 246 -2.14 -17.78 3.64
CA ALA A 246 -0.68 -17.84 3.46
C ALA A 246 -0.13 -16.54 2.84
N ALA A 247 -0.80 -16.02 1.81
CA ALA A 247 -0.42 -14.78 1.17
C ALA A 247 -0.58 -13.55 2.09
N LEU A 248 -1.59 -13.56 2.97
CA LEU A 248 -1.80 -12.51 3.97
C LEU A 248 -0.65 -12.47 4.99
N PHE A 249 -0.29 -13.62 5.58
CA PHE A 249 0.80 -13.70 6.54
C PHE A 249 2.14 -13.30 5.93
N ASP A 250 2.44 -13.76 4.70
CA ASP A 250 3.64 -13.35 3.96
C ASP A 250 3.63 -11.84 3.67
N TRP A 251 2.48 -11.26 3.32
CA TRP A 251 2.37 -9.83 3.08
C TRP A 251 2.50 -9.04 4.38
N VAL A 252 1.90 -9.47 5.49
CA VAL A 252 2.03 -8.82 6.81
C VAL A 252 3.47 -8.80 7.27
N ASN A 253 4.19 -9.94 7.15
CA ASN A 253 5.61 -9.99 7.45
C ASN A 253 6.41 -8.99 6.62
N TRP A 254 6.17 -8.96 5.31
CA TRP A 254 6.83 -7.98 4.44
C TRP A 254 6.45 -6.53 4.77
N TYR A 255 5.17 -6.27 5.06
CA TYR A 255 4.67 -4.96 5.44
C TYR A 255 5.34 -4.43 6.70
N ASN A 256 5.48 -5.26 7.72
CA ASN A 256 6.05 -4.86 9.00
C ASN A 256 7.58 -4.68 8.94
N ASN A 257 8.28 -5.57 8.24
CA ASN A 257 9.75 -5.63 8.31
C ASN A 257 10.46 -4.92 7.15
N PHE A 258 9.83 -4.79 5.98
CA PHE A 258 10.53 -4.34 4.77
C PHE A 258 9.86 -3.16 4.05
N ARG A 259 8.55 -3.00 4.22
CA ARG A 259 7.82 -1.95 3.55
C ARG A 259 8.09 -0.59 4.16
N ILE A 260 8.71 0.31 3.37
CA ILE A 260 8.97 1.68 3.84
C ILE A 260 7.72 2.56 3.77
N HIS A 261 7.50 3.35 4.81
CA HIS A 261 6.36 4.25 4.97
C HIS A 261 6.82 5.70 5.01
N SER A 262 6.21 6.56 4.19
CA SER A 262 6.56 8.00 4.18
C SER A 262 6.25 8.70 5.50
N THR A 263 5.20 8.27 6.20
CA THR A 263 4.81 8.77 7.52
C THR A 263 5.80 8.38 8.63
N LEU A 264 6.55 7.30 8.43
CA LEU A 264 7.59 6.82 9.34
C LEU A 264 8.99 7.25 8.89
N GLY A 265 9.14 8.38 8.21
CA GLY A 265 10.44 8.80 7.69
C GLY A 265 11.05 7.82 6.68
N TYR A 266 10.21 7.09 5.94
CA TYR A 266 10.62 6.01 5.03
C TYR A 266 11.26 4.81 5.71
N MET A 267 10.95 4.54 6.96
CA MET A 267 11.28 3.30 7.66
C MET A 267 10.12 2.29 7.53
N SER A 268 10.42 1.01 7.78
CA SER A 268 9.39 0.03 8.03
C SER A 268 8.81 0.21 9.46
N PRO A 269 7.62 -0.33 9.76
CA PRO A 269 7.07 -0.28 11.10
C PRO A 269 8.04 -0.80 12.18
N VAL A 270 8.67 -1.95 11.94
CA VAL A 270 9.63 -2.55 12.88
C VAL A 270 10.88 -1.69 13.04
N GLU A 271 11.49 -1.22 11.93
CA GLU A 271 12.64 -0.29 11.98
C GLU A 271 12.32 0.96 12.80
N PHE A 272 11.12 1.53 12.62
CA PHE A 272 10.70 2.72 13.35
C PHE A 272 10.61 2.47 14.86
N ARG A 273 10.05 1.33 15.28
CA ARG A 273 9.95 0.91 16.67
C ARG A 273 11.33 0.65 17.27
N GLU A 274 12.20 -0.05 16.56
CA GLU A 274 13.55 -0.35 17.03
C GLU A 274 14.43 0.89 17.16
N ALA A 275 14.20 1.90 16.34
CA ALA A 275 14.86 3.20 16.45
C ALA A 275 14.33 4.05 17.62
N GLY A 276 13.29 3.63 18.33
CA GLY A 276 12.72 4.37 19.48
C GLY A 276 12.13 5.73 19.11
N LEU A 277 11.72 5.91 17.86
CA LEU A 277 11.17 7.19 17.35
C LEU A 277 9.70 7.32 17.72
N ILE A 278 9.20 8.54 17.83
CA ILE A 278 7.79 8.84 18.10
C ILE A 278 7.23 9.63 16.92
N LEU A 279 6.02 9.27 16.48
CA LEU A 279 5.26 10.07 15.50
C LEU A 279 4.82 11.38 16.16
N SER A 280 5.16 12.48 15.53
CA SER A 280 4.80 13.85 15.93
C SER A 280 3.81 14.49 14.96
#